data_8b30f89d9a037a65a64fec9cdd6c00dd
#
_entry.id   8b30f89d9a037a65a64fec9cdd6c00dd
#
_cell.length_a   1.000
_cell.length_b   1.000
_cell.length_c   1.000
_cell.angle_alpha   90.00
_cell.angle_beta   90.00
_cell.angle_gamma   90.00
#
_symmetry.space_group_name_H-M   'P 1'
#
loop_
_entity.id
_entity.type
_entity.pdbx_description
1 polymer ?
#
loop_
_entity_poly.entity_id
_entity_poly.type
_entity_poly.pdbx_seq_one_letter_code
_entity_poly.pdbx_strand_id
1 'polypeptide(L)'
;GFGFSAGLFDYVLNFSLATRPWMLLPVGATYAALYYGLFRFFIRRFDLATPGREKGVVAETATATAGGARGEAFVAALGGAANLVSVDACTTRLRLIVADSQAIDDDALTALGARGIIRPSEKAAQVVLGPIADLVAEEIRGALAWSGAAAAATLTPVIAGGTDASGLP
;
A
#
# COMPACT_ATOMS: atom_id res chain seq x y z
N GLY A 1 -2.96 -34.93 28.76
CA GLY A 1 -3.61 -33.76 28.22
C GLY A 1 -3.37 -33.67 26.72
N PHE A 2 -4.42 -33.58 25.94
CA PHE A 2 -4.31 -33.37 24.52
C PHE A 2 -4.00 -31.87 24.29
N GLY A 3 -2.88 -31.57 23.60
CA GLY A 3 -2.64 -30.25 23.10
C GLY A 3 -3.62 -29.97 21.94
N PHE A 4 -4.30 -28.84 21.98
CA PHE A 4 -5.19 -28.43 20.90
C PHE A 4 -4.37 -27.72 19.80
N SER A 5 -3.85 -28.48 18.86
CA SER A 5 -3.33 -27.96 17.61
C SER A 5 -3.97 -28.72 16.46
N ALA A 6 -4.53 -28.01 15.48
CA ALA A 6 -5.19 -28.59 14.31
C ALA A 6 -4.23 -28.72 13.12
N GLY A 7 -2.93 -28.82 13.37
CA GLY A 7 -1.91 -28.82 12.36
C GLY A 7 -1.42 -30.22 11.96
N LEU A 8 -0.72 -30.27 10.82
CA LEU A 8 -0.08 -31.48 10.30
C LEU A 8 0.89 -32.11 11.33
N PHE A 9 1.61 -31.28 12.07
CA PHE A 9 2.53 -31.73 13.11
C PHE A 9 1.83 -32.50 14.21
N ASP A 10 0.66 -32.00 14.65
CA ASP A 10 -0.13 -32.65 15.70
C ASP A 10 -0.68 -33.99 15.23
N TYR A 11 -1.10 -34.09 13.97
CA TYR A 11 -1.51 -35.33 13.34
C TYR A 11 -0.38 -36.38 13.32
N VAL A 12 0.84 -35.96 12.94
CA VAL A 12 2.00 -36.87 12.89
C VAL A 12 2.44 -37.30 14.27
N LEU A 13 2.52 -36.38 15.25
CA LEU A 13 2.95 -36.67 16.60
C LEU A 13 1.96 -37.58 17.37
N ASN A 14 0.66 -37.39 17.14
CA ASN A 14 -0.38 -38.14 17.81
C ASN A 14 -0.93 -39.32 16.98
N PHE A 15 -0.26 -39.66 15.86
CA PHE A 15 -0.72 -40.73 14.97
C PHE A 15 -0.87 -42.09 15.68
N SER A 16 0.04 -42.41 16.60
CA SER A 16 0.01 -43.66 17.37
C SER A 16 -1.03 -43.66 18.48
N LEU A 17 -1.50 -42.51 18.94
CA LEU A 17 -2.53 -42.39 19.98
C LEU A 17 -3.95 -42.46 19.43
N ALA A 18 -4.11 -42.22 18.11
CA ALA A 18 -5.41 -42.19 17.46
C ALA A 18 -5.90 -43.62 17.11
N THR A 19 -7.15 -43.91 17.36
CA THR A 19 -7.72 -45.25 17.13
C THR A 19 -7.79 -45.64 15.66
N ARG A 20 -8.00 -44.64 14.74
CA ARG A 20 -8.06 -44.87 13.28
C ARG A 20 -7.59 -43.59 12.53
N PRO A 21 -6.31 -43.24 12.61
CA PRO A 21 -5.83 -41.98 12.04
C PRO A 21 -6.00 -41.89 10.51
N TRP A 22 -5.98 -43.04 9.79
CA TRP A 22 -6.16 -43.10 8.35
C TRP A 22 -7.53 -42.62 7.87
N MET A 23 -8.56 -42.67 8.69
CA MET A 23 -9.89 -42.18 8.32
C MET A 23 -9.95 -40.65 8.21
N LEU A 24 -8.99 -39.95 8.81
CA LEU A 24 -8.93 -38.49 8.71
C LEU A 24 -8.53 -38.04 7.30
N LEU A 25 -7.73 -38.84 6.59
CA LEU A 25 -7.29 -38.50 5.25
C LEU A 25 -8.45 -38.44 4.23
N PRO A 26 -9.29 -39.48 4.06
CA PRO A 26 -10.42 -39.42 3.13
C PRO A 26 -11.47 -38.39 3.57
N VAL A 27 -11.69 -38.24 4.89
CA VAL A 27 -12.59 -37.19 5.39
C VAL A 27 -12.04 -35.79 5.04
N GLY A 28 -10.76 -35.54 5.31
CA GLY A 28 -10.09 -34.28 4.97
C GLY A 28 -10.13 -33.99 3.47
N ALA A 29 -9.86 -35.00 2.64
CA ALA A 29 -9.93 -34.89 1.18
C ALA A 29 -11.35 -34.53 0.70
N THR A 30 -12.37 -35.16 1.28
CA THR A 30 -13.78 -34.88 0.97
C THR A 30 -14.14 -33.43 1.33
N TYR A 31 -13.77 -32.97 2.52
CA TYR A 31 -14.00 -31.59 2.91
C TYR A 31 -13.25 -30.61 2.00
N ALA A 32 -11.98 -30.87 1.70
CA ALA A 32 -11.20 -30.04 0.80
C ALA A 32 -11.83 -29.92 -0.59
N ALA A 33 -12.28 -31.05 -1.16
CA ALA A 33 -12.96 -31.06 -2.46
C ALA A 33 -14.31 -30.32 -2.41
N LEU A 34 -15.09 -30.49 -1.33
CA LEU A 34 -16.35 -29.81 -1.13
C LEU A 34 -16.15 -28.28 -1.04
N TYR A 35 -15.24 -27.83 -0.17
CA TYR A 35 -14.95 -26.41 -0.01
C TYR A 35 -14.41 -25.81 -1.30
N TYR A 36 -13.44 -26.46 -1.96
CA TYR A 36 -12.88 -25.99 -3.22
C TYR A 36 -13.98 -25.86 -4.29
N GLY A 37 -14.82 -26.88 -4.44
CA GLY A 37 -15.91 -26.87 -5.41
C GLY A 37 -16.93 -25.77 -5.11
N LEU A 38 -17.33 -25.63 -3.86
CA LEU A 38 -18.28 -24.62 -3.40
C LEU A 38 -17.75 -23.21 -3.64
N PHE A 39 -16.53 -22.91 -3.16
CA PHE A 39 -15.94 -21.59 -3.35
C PHE A 39 -15.73 -21.27 -4.82
N ARG A 40 -15.20 -22.22 -5.60
CA ARG A 40 -15.01 -22.04 -7.04
C ARG A 40 -16.35 -21.80 -7.76
N PHE A 41 -17.41 -22.50 -7.37
CA PHE A 41 -18.77 -22.31 -7.92
C PHE A 41 -19.29 -20.90 -7.59
N PHE A 42 -19.26 -20.49 -6.32
CA PHE A 42 -19.76 -19.18 -5.91
C PHE A 42 -18.95 -18.02 -6.52
N ILE A 43 -17.62 -18.12 -6.50
CA ILE A 43 -16.75 -17.08 -7.10
C ILE A 43 -17.05 -16.90 -8.59
N ARG A 44 -17.26 -18.00 -9.31
CA ARG A 44 -17.57 -17.93 -10.76
C ARG A 44 -19.02 -17.53 -11.04
N ARG A 45 -19.97 -18.01 -10.24
CA ARG A 45 -21.40 -17.79 -10.49
C ARG A 45 -21.83 -16.36 -10.14
N PHE A 46 -21.22 -15.77 -9.13
CA PHE A 46 -21.54 -14.42 -8.67
C PHE A 46 -20.46 -13.39 -9.01
N ASP A 47 -19.44 -13.77 -9.80
CA ASP A 47 -18.30 -12.91 -10.17
C ASP A 47 -17.74 -12.11 -8.97
N LEU A 48 -17.57 -12.81 -7.84
CA LEU A 48 -17.10 -12.18 -6.61
C LEU A 48 -15.69 -11.62 -6.83
N ALA A 49 -15.53 -10.35 -6.57
CA ALA A 49 -14.23 -9.67 -6.58
C ALA A 49 -13.39 -10.14 -5.38
N THR A 50 -12.73 -11.29 -5.55
CA THR A 50 -11.76 -11.77 -4.57
C THR A 50 -10.45 -11.01 -4.72
N PRO A 51 -9.65 -10.83 -3.62
CA PRO A 51 -8.34 -10.20 -3.71
C PRO A 51 -7.49 -10.82 -4.83
N GLY A 52 -6.99 -9.98 -5.73
CA GLY A 52 -6.24 -10.40 -6.93
C GLY A 52 -7.08 -10.57 -8.21
N ARG A 53 -8.41 -10.46 -8.14
CA ARG A 53 -9.31 -10.40 -9.32
C ARG A 53 -10.01 -9.04 -9.48
N GLU A 54 -9.56 -8.05 -8.76
CA GLU A 54 -10.09 -6.69 -8.88
C GLU A 54 -9.74 -6.15 -10.28
N LYS A 55 -10.77 -5.90 -11.08
CA LYS A 55 -10.60 -5.27 -12.39
C LYS A 55 -10.14 -3.84 -12.16
N GLY A 56 -8.88 -3.57 -12.39
CA GLY A 56 -8.32 -2.22 -12.34
C GLY A 56 -7.13 -1.98 -11.43
N VAL A 57 -6.78 -2.90 -10.52
CA VAL A 57 -5.65 -2.67 -9.60
C VAL A 57 -4.37 -3.42 -10.01
N VAL A 58 -4.45 -4.36 -10.95
CA VAL A 58 -3.31 -5.22 -11.33
C VAL A 58 -2.67 -4.85 -12.67
N ALA A 59 -3.24 -3.88 -13.42
CA ALA A 59 -2.76 -3.58 -14.77
C ALA A 59 -1.64 -2.51 -14.82
N GLU A 60 -1.25 -1.89 -13.71
CA GLU A 60 -0.22 -0.86 -13.70
C GLU A 60 1.01 -1.16 -12.82
N THR A 61 1.25 -2.43 -12.48
CA THR A 61 2.50 -2.79 -11.78
C THR A 61 3.69 -3.00 -12.73
N ALA A 62 3.57 -2.54 -13.97
CA ALA A 62 4.63 -2.69 -14.95
C ALA A 62 5.01 -1.33 -15.54
N THR A 63 5.70 -0.53 -14.78
CA THR A 63 6.85 0.26 -15.27
C THR A 63 7.35 1.14 -14.10
N ALA A 64 8.58 0.97 -13.73
CA ALA A 64 9.29 1.78 -12.71
C ALA A 64 9.36 3.29 -13.07
N THR A 65 8.89 3.68 -14.24
CA THR A 65 8.76 5.08 -14.69
C THR A 65 7.40 5.69 -14.36
N ALA A 66 6.36 4.86 -14.11
CA ALA A 66 5.01 5.35 -13.76
C ALA A 66 4.87 5.66 -12.26
N GLY A 67 5.73 5.09 -11.40
CA GLY A 67 5.69 5.31 -9.95
C GLY A 67 5.91 6.77 -9.55
N GLY A 68 6.80 7.47 -10.25
CA GLY A 68 7.05 8.89 -10.00
C GLY A 68 5.82 9.76 -10.30
N ALA A 69 5.23 9.58 -11.48
CA ALA A 69 4.05 10.36 -11.90
C ALA A 69 2.82 10.08 -11.03
N ARG A 70 2.63 8.84 -10.56
CA ARG A 70 1.54 8.48 -9.65
C ARG A 70 1.75 9.06 -8.27
N GLY A 71 2.97 8.99 -7.73
CA GLY A 71 3.33 9.63 -6.46
C GLY A 71 3.08 11.14 -6.49
N GLU A 72 3.48 11.81 -7.57
CA GLU A 72 3.23 13.24 -7.77
C GLU A 72 1.72 13.57 -7.84
N ALA A 73 0.94 12.74 -8.53
CA ALA A 73 -0.52 12.88 -8.59
C ALA A 73 -1.17 12.75 -7.21
N PHE A 74 -0.72 11.78 -6.38
CA PHE A 74 -1.16 11.68 -5.00
C PHE A 74 -0.75 12.88 -4.17
N VAL A 75 0.49 13.37 -4.30
CA VAL A 75 0.95 14.59 -3.60
C VAL A 75 0.08 15.78 -3.97
N ALA A 76 -0.23 15.97 -5.25
CA ALA A 76 -1.11 17.04 -5.70
C ALA A 76 -2.52 16.93 -5.12
N ALA A 77 -3.14 15.73 -5.19
CA ALA A 77 -4.46 15.45 -4.63
C ALA A 77 -4.55 15.61 -3.11
N LEU A 78 -3.42 15.43 -2.41
CA LEU A 78 -3.31 15.62 -0.95
C LEU A 78 -3.06 17.07 -0.54
N GLY A 79 -3.16 18.02 -1.46
CA GLY A 79 -2.96 19.46 -1.19
C GLY A 79 -1.52 19.94 -1.38
N GLY A 80 -0.70 19.13 -2.07
CA GLY A 80 0.69 19.46 -2.38
C GLY A 80 1.68 19.07 -1.28
N ALA A 81 2.98 19.15 -1.63
CA ALA A 81 4.07 18.75 -0.72
C ALA A 81 4.09 19.56 0.58
N ALA A 82 3.72 20.83 0.54
CA ALA A 82 3.70 21.70 1.73
C ALA A 82 2.59 21.30 2.74
N ASN A 83 1.54 20.62 2.28
CA ASN A 83 0.46 20.13 3.14
C ASN A 83 0.82 18.82 3.85
N LEU A 84 1.79 18.05 3.36
CA LEU A 84 2.18 16.75 3.87
C LEU A 84 3.29 16.87 4.91
N VAL A 85 2.97 16.56 6.17
CA VAL A 85 3.93 16.56 7.29
C VAL A 85 4.51 15.18 7.50
N SER A 86 3.68 14.13 7.44
CA SER A 86 4.10 12.73 7.56
C SER A 86 3.24 11.83 6.70
N VAL A 87 3.88 10.84 6.09
CA VAL A 87 3.23 9.82 5.25
C VAL A 87 3.62 8.44 5.76
N ASP A 88 2.67 7.76 6.38
CA ASP A 88 2.79 6.38 6.83
C ASP A 88 1.73 5.50 6.17
N ALA A 89 1.97 4.21 6.15
CA ALA A 89 1.00 3.26 5.65
C ALA A 89 0.81 2.09 6.64
N CYS A 90 -0.34 1.49 6.56
CA CYS A 90 -0.59 0.17 7.10
C CYS A 90 -1.15 -0.69 5.95
N THR A 91 -1.37 -1.97 6.19
CA THR A 91 -1.74 -2.97 5.18
C THR A 91 -2.78 -2.51 4.13
N THR A 92 -3.69 -1.60 4.48
CA THR A 92 -4.80 -1.18 3.59
C THR A 92 -5.04 0.32 3.54
N ARG A 93 -4.30 1.14 4.30
CA ARG A 93 -4.58 2.57 4.44
C ARG A 93 -3.30 3.38 4.50
N LEU A 94 -3.30 4.52 3.83
CA LEU A 94 -2.36 5.59 4.13
C LEU A 94 -2.80 6.29 5.42
N ARG A 95 -1.84 6.64 6.26
CA ARG A 95 -2.02 7.48 7.45
C ARG A 95 -1.19 8.73 7.24
N LEU A 96 -1.87 9.85 7.17
CA LEU A 96 -1.27 11.12 6.82
C LEU A 96 -1.41 12.10 7.98
N ILE A 97 -0.33 12.78 8.31
CA ILE A 97 -0.36 14.01 9.07
C ILE A 97 -0.23 15.14 8.07
N VAL A 98 -1.20 16.03 8.06
CA VAL A 98 -1.31 17.16 7.13
C VAL A 98 -1.37 18.48 7.87
N ALA A 99 -1.03 19.56 7.21
CA ALA A 99 -1.18 20.90 7.75
C ALA A 99 -2.67 21.30 7.81
N ASP A 100 -3.41 20.97 6.73
CA ASP A 100 -4.85 21.21 6.61
C ASP A 100 -5.51 20.05 5.85
N SER A 101 -6.45 19.35 6.50
CA SER A 101 -7.20 18.26 5.90
C SER A 101 -8.27 18.71 4.91
N GLN A 102 -8.64 20.00 4.91
CA GLN A 102 -9.59 20.57 3.95
C GLN A 102 -8.96 20.82 2.58
N ALA A 103 -7.64 20.92 2.51
CA ALA A 103 -6.90 21.06 1.26
C ALA A 103 -6.83 19.76 0.43
N ILE A 104 -7.34 18.65 0.95
CA ILE A 104 -7.36 17.35 0.29
C ILE A 104 -8.52 17.26 -0.68
N ASP A 105 -8.23 16.92 -1.94
CA ASP A 105 -9.21 16.71 -3.00
C ASP A 105 -9.68 15.23 -3.01
N ASP A 106 -10.90 14.99 -2.54
CA ASP A 106 -11.50 13.66 -2.44
C ASP A 106 -11.80 13.05 -3.81
N ASP A 107 -12.20 13.87 -4.78
CA ASP A 107 -12.53 13.41 -6.13
C ASP A 107 -11.28 12.96 -6.86
N ALA A 108 -10.20 13.74 -6.76
CA ALA A 108 -8.91 13.37 -7.32
C ALA A 108 -8.35 12.09 -6.69
N LEU A 109 -8.43 11.93 -5.37
CA LEU A 109 -8.01 10.70 -4.69
C LEU A 109 -8.85 9.48 -5.10
N THR A 110 -10.15 9.66 -5.28
CA THR A 110 -11.05 8.60 -5.76
C THR A 110 -10.69 8.19 -7.18
N ALA A 111 -10.38 9.15 -8.06
CA ALA A 111 -9.89 8.87 -9.41
C ALA A 111 -8.55 8.11 -9.42
N LEU A 112 -7.69 8.32 -8.42
CA LEU A 112 -6.44 7.60 -8.20
C LEU A 112 -6.62 6.23 -7.52
N GLY A 113 -7.86 5.82 -7.23
CA GLY A 113 -8.19 4.51 -6.70
C GLY A 113 -8.44 4.46 -5.19
N ALA A 114 -8.59 5.60 -4.52
CA ALA A 114 -9.02 5.63 -3.13
C ALA A 114 -10.46 5.14 -3.00
N ARG A 115 -10.69 4.25 -2.04
CA ARG A 115 -12.01 3.67 -1.74
C ARG A 115 -12.78 4.46 -0.67
N GLY A 116 -12.09 5.34 0.02
CA GLY A 116 -12.67 6.20 1.04
C GLY A 116 -11.61 7.02 1.74
N ILE A 117 -12.02 8.18 2.23
CA ILE A 117 -11.17 9.12 2.94
C ILE A 117 -11.80 9.42 4.29
N ILE A 118 -11.01 9.34 5.34
CA ILE A 118 -11.44 9.58 6.73
C ILE A 118 -10.57 10.71 7.28
N ARG A 119 -11.20 11.71 7.87
CA ARG A 119 -10.52 12.83 8.53
C ARG A 119 -10.76 12.76 10.03
N PRO A 120 -9.86 12.10 10.81
CA PRO A 120 -10.02 11.99 12.25
C PRO A 120 -9.87 13.33 12.95
N SER A 121 -9.13 14.26 12.36
CA SER A 121 -8.93 15.63 12.84
C SER A 121 -8.57 16.56 11.67
N GLU A 122 -8.50 17.86 11.96
CA GLU A 122 -8.10 18.87 10.97
C GLU A 122 -6.66 18.67 10.43
N LYS A 123 -5.82 17.99 11.20
CA LYS A 123 -4.42 17.73 10.87
C LYS A 123 -4.09 16.28 10.56
N ALA A 124 -5.11 15.42 10.41
CA ALA A 124 -4.91 14.01 10.11
C ALA A 124 -5.92 13.51 9.07
N ALA A 125 -5.42 12.74 8.11
CA ALA A 125 -6.25 12.08 7.13
C ALA A 125 -5.84 10.60 6.98
N GLN A 126 -6.80 9.76 6.64
CA GLN A 126 -6.58 8.37 6.28
C GLN A 126 -7.24 8.09 4.94
N VAL A 127 -6.46 7.55 4.01
CA VAL A 127 -6.95 7.18 2.67
C VAL A 127 -6.95 5.66 2.55
N VAL A 128 -8.11 5.09 2.28
CA VAL A 128 -8.28 3.64 2.13
C VAL A 128 -7.94 3.25 0.69
N LEU A 129 -6.83 2.54 0.49
CA LEU A 129 -6.33 2.11 -0.82
C LEU A 129 -6.35 0.59 -0.99
N GLY A 130 -6.53 -0.17 0.10
CA GLY A 130 -6.37 -1.62 0.08
C GLY A 130 -4.89 -2.04 0.06
N PRO A 131 -4.57 -3.22 -0.49
CA PRO A 131 -3.23 -3.85 -0.35
C PRO A 131 -2.08 -3.05 -0.97
N ILE A 132 -2.37 -2.02 -1.77
CA ILE A 132 -1.35 -1.16 -2.42
C ILE A 132 -0.92 0.03 -1.57
N ALA A 133 -1.44 0.19 -0.36
CA ALA A 133 -1.19 1.36 0.48
C ALA A 133 0.29 1.59 0.78
N ASP A 134 1.05 0.52 1.08
CA ASP A 134 2.49 0.61 1.32
C ASP A 134 3.26 1.07 0.08
N LEU A 135 2.92 0.53 -1.09
CA LEU A 135 3.55 0.91 -2.36
C LEU A 135 3.30 2.39 -2.68
N VAL A 136 2.06 2.85 -2.52
CA VAL A 136 1.71 4.26 -2.75
C VAL A 136 2.40 5.18 -1.75
N ALA A 137 2.55 4.77 -0.49
CA ALA A 137 3.29 5.55 0.50
C ALA A 137 4.76 5.73 0.09
N GLU A 138 5.41 4.70 -0.43
CA GLU A 138 6.78 4.78 -0.94
C GLU A 138 6.89 5.73 -2.16
N GLU A 139 5.93 5.67 -3.08
CA GLU A 139 5.87 6.56 -4.24
C GLU A 139 5.69 8.03 -3.83
N ILE A 140 4.80 8.30 -2.86
CA ILE A 140 4.61 9.64 -2.30
C ILE A 140 5.90 10.13 -1.64
N ARG A 141 6.55 9.31 -0.80
CA ARG A 141 7.83 9.68 -0.17
C ARG A 141 8.91 9.94 -1.21
N GLY A 142 8.98 9.14 -2.27
CA GLY A 142 9.88 9.34 -3.40
C GLY A 142 9.64 10.68 -4.11
N ALA A 143 8.37 11.02 -4.39
CA ALA A 143 7.99 12.28 -5.01
C ALA A 143 8.33 13.49 -4.12
N LEU A 144 8.11 13.38 -2.80
CA LEU A 144 8.47 14.41 -1.82
C LEU A 144 9.99 14.62 -1.74
N ALA A 145 10.78 13.54 -1.72
CA ALA A 145 12.23 13.62 -1.71
C ALA A 145 12.77 14.29 -2.97
N TRP A 146 12.20 13.98 -4.14
CA TRP A 146 12.55 14.58 -5.41
C TRP A 146 12.22 16.09 -5.44
N SER A 147 11.03 16.48 -4.99
CA SER A 147 10.62 17.89 -4.92
C SER A 147 11.48 18.70 -3.94
N GLY A 148 11.86 18.13 -2.81
CA GLY A 148 12.77 18.73 -1.83
C GLY A 148 14.17 18.92 -2.37
N ALA A 149 14.69 17.95 -3.12
CA ALA A 149 15.99 18.05 -3.78
C ALA A 149 16.00 19.11 -4.89
N ALA A 150 14.90 19.20 -5.68
CA ALA A 150 14.75 20.23 -6.71
C ALA A 150 14.69 21.64 -6.11
N ALA A 151 13.96 21.82 -4.99
CA ALA A 151 13.90 23.10 -4.27
C ALA A 151 15.28 23.50 -3.70
N ALA A 152 16.05 22.55 -3.16
CA ALA A 152 17.38 22.80 -2.65
C ALA A 152 18.38 23.17 -3.76
N ALA A 153 18.26 22.54 -4.94
CA ALA A 153 19.10 22.85 -6.09
C ALA A 153 18.84 24.27 -6.67
N THR A 154 17.61 24.77 -6.53
CA THR A 154 17.25 26.13 -6.99
C THR A 154 17.71 27.22 -6.03
N LEU A 155 18.08 26.90 -4.80
CA LEU A 155 18.56 27.83 -3.78
C LEU A 155 20.08 27.94 -3.70
N THR A 156 20.84 27.34 -4.63
CA THR A 156 22.28 27.54 -4.68
C THR A 156 22.55 28.95 -5.27
N PRO A 157 22.98 29.93 -4.48
CA PRO A 157 23.31 31.26 -5.03
C PRO A 157 24.54 31.09 -5.92
N VAL A 158 24.43 31.56 -7.12
CA VAL A 158 25.58 31.83 -8.00
C VAL A 158 26.42 32.92 -7.32
N ILE A 159 27.37 32.50 -6.49
CA ILE A 159 28.45 33.38 -6.08
C ILE A 159 29.46 33.35 -7.20
N ALA A 160 29.23 34.15 -8.21
CA ALA A 160 30.27 34.54 -9.15
C ALA A 160 31.20 35.49 -8.40
N GLY A 161 32.19 34.91 -7.76
CA GLY A 161 33.31 35.68 -7.22
C GLY A 161 34.15 36.20 -8.35
N GLY A 162 33.98 37.46 -8.71
CA GLY A 162 34.98 38.20 -9.41
C GLY A 162 36.06 38.63 -8.43
N THR A 163 37.20 37.99 -8.48
CA THR A 163 38.42 38.50 -7.86
C THR A 163 39.26 39.09 -8.98
N ASP A 164 39.15 40.37 -9.17
CA ASP A 164 40.15 41.12 -9.87
C ASP A 164 41.33 41.38 -8.94
N ALA A 165 42.38 40.62 -9.15
CA ALA A 165 43.69 40.91 -8.60
C ALA A 165 44.50 41.71 -9.63
N SER A 166 44.46 43.00 -9.51
CA SER A 166 45.48 43.86 -10.16
C SER A 166 45.75 45.05 -9.29
N GLY A 167 46.92 45.11 -8.76
CA GLY A 167 47.38 46.27 -7.98
C GLY A 167 48.73 46.02 -7.32
N LEU A 168 49.77 46.06 -8.08
CA LEU A 168 51.10 46.42 -7.66
C LEU A 168 51.42 47.84 -8.14
N PRO A 169 52.31 48.55 -7.52
CA PRO A 169 53.73 48.25 -7.41
C PRO A 169 54.22 48.00 -6.01
#